data_dd1c35dd039879c927da0490cc3e9c6e
#
_entry.id   dd1c35dd039879c927da0490cc3e9c6e
#
_cell.length_a   1.000
_cell.length_b   1.000
_cell.length_c   1.000
_cell.angle_alpha   90.00
_cell.angle_beta   90.00
_cell.angle_gamma   90.00
#
_symmetry.space_group_name_H-M   'P 1'
#
loop_
_entity.id
_entity.type
_entity.pdbx_description
1 polymer ?
#
loop_
_entity_poly.entity_id
_entity_poly.type
_entity_poly.pdbx_seq_one_letter_code
_entity_poly.pdbx_strand_id
1 'polypeptide(L)'
;MVPELIELQKIVNSLPADKDCEYTRIKKDIFHAFHMLPIPVNHGARPAFLRALRDHILRWDPVAKKAVDEVCRQQFNLTFDQMLVRNPRFIAERTPRYVPPPSILVPAIEHVYKMFKDAIDAKTRVPLFTKAFSAKADAVLELGRQGYLSDVVDIPMYERAGVDKYGLQTWKCVRGTNKVEGGPHGDIYRKFGALHGDYFQVFITIQNSLLPCSWTTPHHKLLN
;
A
#
# COMPACT_ATOMS: atom_id res chain seq x y z
N MET A 1 -22.45 -16.21 0.41
CA MET A 1 -21.80 -15.29 -0.56
C MET A 1 -22.60 -14.00 -0.50
N VAL A 2 -22.00 -12.89 -0.10
CA VAL A 2 -22.72 -11.63 0.14
C VAL A 2 -23.14 -11.05 -1.21
N PRO A 3 -24.40 -10.63 -1.42
CA PRO A 3 -24.90 -10.10 -2.70
C PRO A 3 -24.05 -8.96 -3.27
N GLU A 4 -23.51 -8.11 -2.43
CA GLU A 4 -22.64 -6.98 -2.83
C GLU A 4 -21.31 -7.42 -3.50
N LEU A 5 -20.75 -8.57 -3.10
CA LEU A 5 -19.53 -9.12 -3.73
C LEU A 5 -19.79 -9.65 -5.13
N ILE A 6 -21.00 -10.22 -5.37
CA ILE A 6 -21.43 -10.70 -6.68
C ILE A 6 -21.67 -9.52 -7.61
N GLU A 7 -22.22 -8.43 -7.08
CA GLU A 7 -22.51 -7.22 -7.86
C GLU A 7 -21.23 -6.46 -8.20
N LEU A 8 -20.28 -6.34 -7.26
CA LEU A 8 -18.95 -5.80 -7.52
C LEU A 8 -18.16 -6.63 -8.53
N GLN A 9 -18.25 -7.97 -8.43
CA GLN A 9 -17.61 -8.87 -9.41
C GLN A 9 -18.24 -8.73 -10.81
N LYS A 10 -19.56 -8.54 -10.89
CA LYS A 10 -20.26 -8.28 -12.17
C LYS A 10 -19.86 -6.93 -12.76
N ILE A 11 -19.73 -5.88 -11.93
CA ILE A 11 -19.28 -4.56 -12.37
C ILE A 11 -17.84 -4.63 -12.88
N VAL A 12 -16.94 -5.32 -12.16
CA VAL A 12 -15.54 -5.52 -12.59
C VAL A 12 -15.45 -6.31 -13.90
N ASN A 13 -16.30 -7.33 -14.06
CA ASN A 13 -16.31 -8.17 -15.27
C ASN A 13 -17.03 -7.50 -16.46
N SER A 14 -17.85 -6.47 -16.22
CA SER A 14 -18.54 -5.69 -17.26
C SER A 14 -17.75 -4.47 -17.76
N LEU A 15 -16.66 -4.12 -17.07
CA LEU A 15 -15.74 -3.10 -17.58
C LEU A 15 -15.08 -3.66 -18.84
N PRO A 16 -15.07 -2.90 -19.97
CA PRO A 16 -14.39 -3.34 -21.17
C PRO A 16 -12.95 -3.66 -20.81
N ALA A 17 -12.48 -4.84 -21.22
CA ALA A 17 -11.07 -5.19 -21.14
C ALA A 17 -10.33 -4.25 -22.10
N ASP A 18 -9.95 -3.09 -21.56
CA ASP A 18 -9.24 -2.07 -22.31
C ASP A 18 -7.87 -2.64 -22.67
N LYS A 19 -7.65 -2.85 -23.95
CA LYS A 19 -6.40 -3.42 -24.48
C LYS A 19 -5.18 -2.53 -24.26
N ASP A 20 -5.39 -1.30 -23.77
CA ASP A 20 -4.34 -0.33 -23.42
C ASP A 20 -3.85 -0.48 -21.96
N CYS A 21 -4.18 -1.58 -21.29
CA CYS A 21 -3.90 -1.80 -19.88
C CYS A 21 -2.44 -2.15 -19.54
N GLU A 22 -1.46 -1.92 -20.42
CA GLU A 22 -0.04 -2.01 -20.04
C GLU A 22 0.34 -0.97 -18.95
N TYR A 23 -0.33 0.17 -18.91
CA TYR A 23 -0.10 1.21 -17.91
C TYR A 23 -0.63 0.85 -16.51
N THR A 24 -1.54 -0.09 -16.36
CA THR A 24 -2.17 -0.44 -15.08
C THR A 24 -1.31 -1.30 -14.17
N ARG A 25 -0.22 -1.88 -14.66
CA ARG A 25 0.72 -2.67 -13.84
C ARG A 25 1.69 -1.81 -13.03
N ILE A 26 1.92 -0.56 -13.42
CA ILE A 26 2.73 0.38 -12.66
C ILE A 26 1.85 0.99 -11.58
N LYS A 27 2.09 0.61 -10.33
CA LYS A 27 1.35 1.14 -9.18
C LYS A 27 2.21 2.09 -8.37
N LYS A 28 1.58 3.13 -7.85
CA LYS A 28 2.19 4.02 -6.87
C LYS A 28 2.07 3.41 -5.49
N ASP A 29 3.16 3.38 -4.75
CA ASP A 29 3.11 2.97 -3.34
C ASP A 29 2.21 3.91 -2.55
N ILE A 30 1.25 3.33 -1.82
CA ILE A 30 0.27 4.05 -1.00
C ILE A 30 0.95 4.90 0.08
N PHE A 31 2.03 4.40 0.68
CA PHE A 31 2.75 5.14 1.70
C PHE A 31 3.44 6.38 1.11
N HIS A 32 4.02 6.26 -0.08
CA HIS A 32 4.56 7.41 -0.81
C HIS A 32 3.47 8.42 -1.20
N ALA A 33 2.27 7.94 -1.57
CA ALA A 33 1.13 8.84 -1.85
C ALA A 33 0.72 9.64 -0.61
N PHE A 34 0.76 9.04 0.60
CA PHE A 34 0.52 9.78 1.85
C PHE A 34 1.58 10.83 2.14
N HIS A 35 2.85 10.52 1.86
CA HIS A 35 3.95 11.46 2.05
C HIS A 35 3.97 12.60 1.03
N MET A 36 3.24 12.47 -0.08
CA MET A 36 3.05 13.60 -1.01
C MET A 36 2.23 14.74 -0.42
N LEU A 37 1.42 14.47 0.62
CA LEU A 37 0.55 15.48 1.24
C LEU A 37 1.34 16.29 2.26
N PRO A 38 1.55 17.62 2.02
CA PRO A 38 2.29 18.48 2.93
C PRO A 38 1.44 18.89 4.14
N ILE A 39 1.42 18.02 5.14
CA ILE A 39 0.67 18.22 6.38
C ILE A 39 1.64 18.72 7.46
N PRO A 40 1.33 19.80 8.17
CA PRO A 40 2.18 20.31 9.24
C PRO A 40 2.45 19.21 10.29
N VAL A 41 3.73 18.97 10.57
CA VAL A 41 4.19 17.83 11.41
C VAL A 41 3.60 17.89 12.82
N ASN A 42 3.53 19.09 13.41
CA ASN A 42 3.09 19.31 14.78
C ASN A 42 1.59 19.67 14.91
N HIS A 43 0.80 19.49 13.83
CA HIS A 43 -0.63 19.80 13.86
C HIS A 43 -1.40 18.74 14.64
N GLY A 44 -2.20 19.13 15.64
CA GLY A 44 -2.93 18.22 16.52
C GLY A 44 -3.88 17.25 15.80
N ALA A 45 -4.50 17.67 14.69
CA ALA A 45 -5.39 16.82 13.89
C ALA A 45 -4.64 15.89 12.92
N ARG A 46 -3.31 16.04 12.74
CA ARG A 46 -2.53 15.22 11.80
C ARG A 46 -2.65 13.71 12.03
N PRO A 47 -2.53 13.19 13.27
CA PRO A 47 -2.65 11.75 13.51
C PRO A 47 -4.04 11.21 13.17
N ALA A 48 -5.10 11.98 13.50
CA ALA A 48 -6.48 11.60 13.19
C ALA A 48 -6.74 11.57 11.68
N PHE A 49 -6.27 12.59 10.96
CA PHE A 49 -6.37 12.65 9.50
C PHE A 49 -5.65 11.49 8.80
N LEU A 50 -4.39 11.22 9.17
CA LEU A 50 -3.62 10.13 8.56
C LEU A 50 -4.23 8.76 8.86
N ARG A 51 -4.81 8.59 10.06
CA ARG A 51 -5.55 7.37 10.42
C ARG A 51 -6.80 7.22 9.57
N ALA A 52 -7.62 8.26 9.48
CA ALA A 52 -8.83 8.26 8.66
C ALA A 52 -8.49 7.95 7.19
N LEU A 53 -7.47 8.61 6.64
CA LEU A 53 -7.02 8.39 5.26
C LEU A 53 -6.58 6.94 5.05
N ARG A 54 -5.76 6.39 5.94
CA ARG A 54 -5.33 4.99 5.89
C ARG A 54 -6.52 4.03 5.91
N ASP A 55 -7.48 4.24 6.81
CA ASP A 55 -8.58 3.30 7.03
C ASP A 55 -9.63 3.37 5.90
N HIS A 56 -9.72 4.49 5.19
CA HIS A 56 -10.57 4.63 4.00
C HIS A 56 -9.92 4.10 2.72
N ILE A 57 -8.60 4.16 2.62
CA ILE A 57 -7.84 3.64 1.48
C ILE A 57 -7.57 2.14 1.63
N LEU A 58 -7.04 1.71 2.78
CA LEU A 58 -6.67 0.32 3.05
C LEU A 58 -7.81 -0.39 3.79
N ARG A 59 -8.72 -0.99 3.05
CA ARG A 59 -9.88 -1.71 3.61
C ARG A 59 -9.51 -3.12 4.04
N TRP A 60 -10.11 -3.59 5.11
CA TRP A 60 -9.98 -4.96 5.54
C TRP A 60 -10.70 -5.91 4.60
N ASP A 61 -10.09 -7.05 4.29
CA ASP A 61 -10.79 -8.15 3.62
C ASP A 61 -11.98 -8.61 4.46
N PRO A 62 -13.21 -8.58 3.93
CA PRO A 62 -14.42 -8.82 4.72
C PRO A 62 -14.53 -10.28 5.18
N VAL A 63 -14.01 -11.23 4.40
CA VAL A 63 -14.07 -12.66 4.73
C VAL A 63 -13.11 -12.98 5.86
N ALA A 64 -11.87 -12.52 5.73
CA ALA A 64 -10.87 -12.69 6.78
C ALA A 64 -11.26 -11.94 8.05
N LYS A 65 -11.81 -10.71 7.94
CA LYS A 65 -12.30 -9.94 9.08
C LYS A 65 -13.37 -10.70 9.86
N LYS A 66 -14.33 -11.30 9.17
CA LYS A 66 -15.40 -12.07 9.81
C LYS A 66 -14.85 -13.28 10.55
N ALA A 67 -13.99 -14.07 9.93
CA ALA A 67 -13.38 -15.23 10.56
C ALA A 67 -12.54 -14.85 11.80
N VAL A 68 -11.79 -13.76 11.73
CA VAL A 68 -11.00 -13.25 12.84
C VAL A 68 -11.90 -12.71 13.96
N ASP A 69 -13.00 -11.99 13.65
CA ASP A 69 -13.95 -11.51 14.66
C ASP A 69 -14.63 -12.65 15.41
N GLU A 70 -15.00 -13.74 14.72
CA GLU A 70 -15.55 -14.95 15.35
C GLU A 70 -14.57 -15.54 16.36
N VAL A 71 -13.29 -15.71 15.99
CA VAL A 71 -12.26 -16.20 16.90
C VAL A 71 -12.00 -15.23 18.04
N CYS A 72 -11.99 -13.92 17.78
CA CYS A 72 -11.83 -12.90 18.81
C CYS A 72 -12.95 -12.99 19.87
N ARG A 73 -14.19 -13.21 19.46
CA ARG A 73 -15.33 -13.38 20.36
C ARG A 73 -15.25 -14.67 21.16
N GLN A 74 -14.96 -15.79 20.49
CA GLN A 74 -14.94 -17.12 21.11
C GLN A 74 -13.77 -17.32 22.06
N GLN A 75 -12.56 -16.89 21.68
CA GLN A 75 -11.34 -17.19 22.42
C GLN A 75 -10.92 -16.08 23.40
N PHE A 76 -11.29 -14.83 23.12
CA PHE A 76 -10.81 -13.67 23.90
C PHE A 76 -11.95 -12.84 24.50
N ASN A 77 -13.20 -13.16 24.19
CA ASN A 77 -14.38 -12.35 24.56
C ASN A 77 -14.23 -10.87 24.14
N LEU A 78 -13.66 -10.62 22.97
CA LEU A 78 -13.42 -9.30 22.40
C LEU A 78 -14.01 -9.23 20.98
N THR A 79 -14.44 -8.04 20.55
CA THR A 79 -14.74 -7.77 19.16
C THR A 79 -13.46 -7.58 18.35
N PHE A 80 -13.55 -7.64 17.02
CA PHE A 80 -12.45 -7.30 16.12
C PHE A 80 -11.82 -5.94 16.44
N ASP A 81 -12.66 -4.92 16.65
CA ASP A 81 -12.19 -3.55 16.90
C ASP A 81 -11.51 -3.42 18.27
N GLN A 82 -12.02 -4.11 19.29
CA GLN A 82 -11.37 -4.16 20.61
C GLN A 82 -10.03 -4.90 20.53
N MET A 83 -9.97 -6.00 19.76
CA MET A 83 -8.72 -6.71 19.53
C MET A 83 -7.73 -5.87 18.73
N LEU A 84 -8.20 -5.08 17.74
CA LEU A 84 -7.35 -4.16 16.98
C LEU A 84 -6.67 -3.11 17.86
N VAL A 85 -7.35 -2.64 18.92
CA VAL A 85 -6.76 -1.71 19.90
C VAL A 85 -5.80 -2.43 20.83
N ARG A 86 -6.18 -3.62 21.33
CA ARG A 86 -5.41 -4.36 22.33
C ARG A 86 -4.17 -5.04 21.74
N ASN A 87 -4.31 -5.63 20.56
CA ASN A 87 -3.24 -6.35 19.86
C ASN A 87 -3.34 -6.16 18.35
N PRO A 88 -2.93 -4.99 17.83
CA PRO A 88 -3.03 -4.67 16.40
C PRO A 88 -2.23 -5.64 15.52
N ARG A 89 -1.16 -6.22 16.04
CA ARG A 89 -0.35 -7.20 15.31
C ARG A 89 -1.13 -8.49 15.05
N PHE A 90 -1.89 -8.97 16.03
CA PHE A 90 -2.75 -10.15 15.88
C PHE A 90 -3.71 -9.99 14.69
N ILE A 91 -4.34 -8.81 14.59
CA ILE A 91 -5.25 -8.49 13.48
C ILE A 91 -4.49 -8.35 12.15
N ALA A 92 -3.38 -7.62 12.14
CA ALA A 92 -2.62 -7.34 10.91
C ALA A 92 -2.04 -8.60 10.26
N GLU A 93 -1.64 -9.59 11.03
CA GLU A 93 -1.12 -10.86 10.52
C GLU A 93 -2.20 -11.79 9.97
N ARG A 94 -3.47 -11.61 10.34
CA ARG A 94 -4.60 -12.51 10.01
C ARG A 94 -5.64 -11.91 9.09
N THR A 95 -5.64 -10.59 8.95
CA THR A 95 -6.62 -9.91 8.13
C THR A 95 -5.92 -9.07 7.06
N PRO A 96 -5.88 -9.54 5.81
CA PRO A 96 -5.37 -8.76 4.69
C PRO A 96 -6.12 -7.45 4.52
N ARG A 97 -5.43 -6.47 3.93
CA ARG A 97 -6.05 -5.22 3.50
C ARG A 97 -5.93 -5.09 1.99
N TYR A 98 -6.90 -4.47 1.38
CA TYR A 98 -6.88 -4.17 -0.05
C TYR A 98 -7.19 -2.71 -0.31
N VAL A 99 -6.74 -2.21 -1.46
CA VAL A 99 -7.10 -0.88 -1.96
C VAL A 99 -8.20 -1.05 -3.00
N PRO A 100 -9.39 -0.49 -2.77
CA PRO A 100 -10.53 -0.65 -3.67
C PRO A 100 -10.28 0.00 -5.03
N PRO A 101 -11.10 -0.32 -6.05
CA PRO A 101 -11.04 0.30 -7.36
C PRO A 101 -11.30 1.81 -7.30
N PRO A 102 -10.89 2.58 -8.32
CA PRO A 102 -10.99 4.04 -8.36
C PRO A 102 -12.39 4.59 -8.04
N SER A 103 -13.44 3.92 -8.51
CA SER A 103 -14.83 4.33 -8.28
C SER A 103 -15.25 4.36 -6.80
N ILE A 104 -14.57 3.58 -5.96
CA ILE A 104 -14.79 3.53 -4.51
C ILE A 104 -13.70 4.33 -3.78
N LEU A 105 -12.47 4.24 -4.26
CA LEU A 105 -11.30 4.84 -3.62
C LEU A 105 -11.37 6.37 -3.64
N VAL A 106 -11.65 6.97 -4.82
CA VAL A 106 -11.64 8.43 -4.98
C VAL A 106 -12.67 9.11 -4.11
N PRO A 107 -13.97 8.70 -4.13
CA PRO A 107 -14.96 9.25 -3.21
C PRO A 107 -14.60 9.08 -1.73
N ALA A 108 -13.93 7.97 -1.36
CA ALA A 108 -13.51 7.75 0.02
C ALA A 108 -12.41 8.73 0.46
N ILE A 109 -11.44 9.02 -0.42
CA ILE A 109 -10.40 10.03 -0.16
C ILE A 109 -11.01 11.44 -0.07
N GLU A 110 -11.89 11.80 -1.02
CA GLU A 110 -12.60 13.08 -1.04
C GLU A 110 -13.43 13.28 0.24
N HIS A 111 -14.08 12.22 0.71
CA HIS A 111 -14.83 12.25 1.96
C HIS A 111 -13.91 12.59 3.15
N VAL A 112 -12.75 11.96 3.25
CA VAL A 112 -11.77 12.26 4.31
C VAL A 112 -11.29 13.71 4.21
N TYR A 113 -10.97 14.20 3.00
CA TYR A 113 -10.58 15.60 2.82
C TYR A 113 -11.68 16.55 3.27
N LYS A 114 -12.94 16.25 2.94
CA LYS A 114 -14.09 17.07 3.36
C LYS A 114 -14.27 17.07 4.89
N MET A 115 -14.06 15.94 5.56
CA MET A 115 -14.15 15.85 7.02
C MET A 115 -13.13 16.74 7.74
N PHE A 116 -11.95 16.91 7.17
CA PHE A 116 -10.85 17.64 7.82
C PHE A 116 -10.56 19.03 7.23
N LYS A 117 -11.35 19.48 6.25
CA LYS A 117 -11.07 20.73 5.51
C LYS A 117 -10.99 21.95 6.39
N ASP A 118 -11.79 22.01 7.46
CA ASP A 118 -11.89 23.13 8.39
C ASP A 118 -11.11 22.91 9.69
N ALA A 119 -10.25 21.87 9.73
CA ALA A 119 -9.47 21.55 10.91
C ALA A 119 -8.37 22.59 11.14
N ILE A 120 -8.43 23.25 12.29
CA ILE A 120 -7.45 24.28 12.73
C ILE A 120 -6.78 23.77 13.99
N ASP A 121 -5.47 23.88 14.07
CA ASP A 121 -4.71 23.51 15.25
C ASP A 121 -5.07 24.42 16.44
N ALA A 122 -5.35 23.80 17.58
CA ALA A 122 -5.80 24.54 18.77
C ALA A 122 -4.73 25.49 19.34
N LYS A 123 -3.44 25.11 19.21
CA LYS A 123 -2.32 25.86 19.77
C LYS A 123 -1.76 26.89 18.79
N THR A 124 -1.49 26.46 17.58
CA THR A 124 -0.81 27.30 16.58
C THR A 124 -1.77 28.09 15.70
N ARG A 125 -3.07 27.77 15.73
CA ARG A 125 -4.12 28.34 14.88
C ARG A 125 -3.85 28.16 13.37
N VAL A 126 -2.95 27.28 13.01
CA VAL A 126 -2.63 26.94 11.61
C VAL A 126 -3.67 25.97 11.07
N PRO A 127 -4.20 26.14 9.84
CA PRO A 127 -5.09 25.17 9.21
C PRO A 127 -4.32 23.88 8.85
N LEU A 128 -5.00 22.73 8.93
CA LEU A 128 -4.44 21.44 8.52
C LEU A 128 -4.10 21.45 7.02
N PHE A 129 -4.98 22.04 6.22
CA PHE A 129 -4.85 22.12 4.77
C PHE A 129 -4.40 23.52 4.35
N THR A 130 -3.16 23.59 3.91
CA THR A 130 -2.55 24.79 3.33
C THR A 130 -2.78 24.83 1.81
N LYS A 131 -2.43 25.96 1.17
CA LYS A 131 -2.45 26.07 -0.31
C LYS A 131 -1.59 24.97 -0.97
N ALA A 132 -0.44 24.65 -0.38
CA ALA A 132 0.43 23.58 -0.86
C ALA A 132 -0.22 22.18 -0.74
N PHE A 133 -1.04 21.96 0.30
CA PHE A 133 -1.82 20.75 0.43
C PHE A 133 -2.81 20.58 -0.72
N SER A 134 -3.59 21.61 -1.05
CA SER A 134 -4.64 21.52 -2.09
C SER A 134 -4.07 21.03 -3.43
N ALA A 135 -2.98 21.65 -3.90
CA ALA A 135 -2.34 21.23 -5.16
C ALA A 135 -1.85 19.78 -5.15
N LYS A 136 -1.35 19.27 -4.00
CA LYS A 136 -0.93 17.88 -3.86
C LYS A 136 -2.09 16.92 -3.65
N ALA A 137 -3.15 17.35 -2.98
CA ALA A 137 -4.38 16.59 -2.81
C ALA A 137 -5.03 16.27 -4.15
N ASP A 138 -5.12 17.26 -5.05
CA ASP A 138 -5.64 17.08 -6.42
C ASP A 138 -4.78 16.07 -7.20
N ALA A 139 -3.45 16.13 -7.08
CA ALA A 139 -2.56 15.17 -7.70
C ALA A 139 -2.77 13.74 -7.17
N VAL A 140 -3.01 13.57 -5.85
CA VAL A 140 -3.30 12.26 -5.25
C VAL A 140 -4.66 11.73 -5.74
N LEU A 141 -5.68 12.58 -5.84
CA LEU A 141 -6.98 12.20 -6.39
C LEU A 141 -6.87 11.79 -7.85
N GLU A 142 -6.06 12.50 -8.65
CA GLU A 142 -5.84 12.14 -10.05
C GLU A 142 -5.12 10.79 -10.19
N LEU A 143 -4.09 10.51 -9.38
CA LEU A 143 -3.49 9.18 -9.31
C LEU A 143 -4.51 8.09 -8.92
N GLY A 144 -5.45 8.44 -8.05
CA GLY A 144 -6.57 7.56 -7.69
C GLY A 144 -7.51 7.30 -8.88
N ARG A 145 -7.91 8.33 -9.63
CA ARG A 145 -8.79 8.22 -10.81
C ARG A 145 -8.16 7.39 -11.91
N GLN A 146 -6.87 7.55 -12.13
CA GLN A 146 -6.09 6.78 -13.11
C GLN A 146 -5.80 5.33 -12.64
N GLY A 147 -6.24 4.94 -11.44
CA GLY A 147 -6.07 3.60 -10.91
C GLY A 147 -4.66 3.25 -10.42
N TYR A 148 -3.73 4.22 -10.37
CA TYR A 148 -2.37 3.96 -9.88
C TYR A 148 -2.31 3.57 -8.40
N LEU A 149 -3.30 3.94 -7.61
CA LEU A 149 -3.36 3.62 -6.18
C LEU A 149 -4.10 2.31 -5.87
N SER A 150 -5.00 1.85 -6.76
CA SER A 150 -5.82 0.65 -6.56
C SER A 150 -5.01 -0.64 -6.74
N ASP A 151 -5.39 -1.70 -6.03
CA ASP A 151 -4.80 -3.02 -6.24
C ASP A 151 -5.15 -3.58 -7.60
N VAL A 152 -4.25 -4.39 -8.16
CA VAL A 152 -4.52 -5.14 -9.38
C VAL A 152 -5.27 -6.42 -9.01
N VAL A 153 -6.36 -6.71 -9.71
CA VAL A 153 -7.24 -7.85 -9.40
C VAL A 153 -6.50 -9.19 -9.43
N ASP A 154 -5.56 -9.36 -10.36
CA ASP A 154 -4.86 -10.62 -10.60
C ASP A 154 -3.52 -10.75 -9.86
N ILE A 155 -3.12 -9.73 -9.10
CA ILE A 155 -1.85 -9.73 -8.36
C ILE A 155 -2.14 -9.76 -6.87
N PRO A 156 -1.86 -10.87 -6.17
CA PRO A 156 -2.06 -10.95 -4.73
C PRO A 156 -1.08 -10.04 -4.00
N MET A 157 -1.60 -9.14 -3.17
CA MET A 157 -0.80 -8.26 -2.31
C MET A 157 -0.40 -8.91 -0.99
N TYR A 158 -0.77 -10.17 -0.80
CA TYR A 158 -0.44 -10.98 0.37
C TYR A 158 -0.12 -12.41 -0.01
N GLU A 159 0.91 -12.96 0.61
CA GLU A 159 1.27 -14.39 0.54
C GLU A 159 0.74 -15.12 1.77
N ARG A 160 0.31 -16.36 1.61
CA ARG A 160 -0.06 -17.23 2.73
C ARG A 160 1.19 -17.60 3.51
N ALA A 161 1.22 -17.29 4.82
CA ALA A 161 2.35 -17.59 5.68
C ALA A 161 2.15 -18.89 6.47
N GLY A 162 0.90 -19.33 6.68
CA GLY A 162 0.55 -20.54 7.41
C GLY A 162 -0.79 -20.44 8.10
N VAL A 163 -1.11 -21.42 8.93
CA VAL A 163 -2.30 -21.43 9.78
C VAL A 163 -1.85 -21.38 11.23
N ASP A 164 -2.47 -20.54 12.04
CA ASP A 164 -2.13 -20.43 13.45
C ASP A 164 -2.85 -21.48 14.34
N LYS A 165 -2.57 -21.44 15.63
CA LYS A 165 -3.17 -22.35 16.62
C LYS A 165 -4.70 -22.20 16.80
N TYR A 166 -5.28 -21.15 16.27
CA TYR A 166 -6.73 -20.88 16.28
C TYR A 166 -7.41 -21.28 14.97
N GLY A 167 -6.67 -21.89 14.03
CA GLY A 167 -7.17 -22.26 12.71
C GLY A 167 -7.27 -21.10 11.73
N LEU A 168 -6.76 -19.89 12.09
CA LEU A 168 -6.79 -18.74 11.23
C LEU A 168 -5.62 -18.74 10.24
N GLN A 169 -5.91 -18.42 8.98
CA GLN A 169 -4.87 -18.17 7.97
C GLN A 169 -4.07 -16.93 8.34
N THR A 170 -2.74 -17.06 8.39
CA THR A 170 -1.83 -15.94 8.54
C THR A 170 -1.27 -15.49 7.20
N TRP A 171 -1.00 -14.18 7.09
CA TRP A 171 -0.66 -13.54 5.84
C TRP A 171 0.60 -12.70 5.98
N LYS A 172 1.40 -12.67 4.92
CA LYS A 172 2.56 -11.79 4.78
C LYS A 172 2.29 -10.79 3.68
N CYS A 173 2.29 -9.51 4.03
CA CYS A 173 2.12 -8.43 3.07
C CYS A 173 3.35 -8.35 2.14
N VAL A 174 3.09 -8.34 0.82
CA VAL A 174 4.11 -8.14 -0.21
C VAL A 174 3.94 -6.82 -0.94
N ARG A 175 2.98 -6.00 -0.49
CA ARG A 175 2.74 -4.65 -1.00
C ARG A 175 3.92 -3.73 -0.66
N GLY A 176 4.25 -2.86 -1.62
CA GLY A 176 5.22 -1.79 -1.44
C GLY A 176 6.67 -2.17 -1.71
N THR A 177 7.49 -1.16 -1.73
CA THR A 177 8.91 -1.22 -2.07
C THR A 177 9.81 -1.49 -0.87
N ASN A 178 9.24 -1.68 0.33
CA ASN A 178 10.00 -1.85 1.58
C ASN A 178 11.08 -2.93 1.52
N LYS A 179 10.84 -4.02 0.77
CA LYS A 179 11.85 -5.06 0.56
C LYS A 179 13.00 -4.58 -0.33
N VAL A 180 12.71 -3.70 -1.28
CA VAL A 180 13.71 -3.09 -2.17
C VAL A 180 14.46 -1.99 -1.45
N GLU A 181 13.77 -1.15 -0.68
CA GLU A 181 14.35 -0.05 0.07
C GLU A 181 15.17 -0.53 1.28
N GLY A 182 14.66 -1.52 2.03
CA GLY A 182 15.36 -2.09 3.19
C GLY A 182 16.45 -3.11 2.83
N GLY A 183 16.36 -3.75 1.66
CA GLY A 183 17.33 -4.72 1.15
C GLY A 183 18.35 -4.06 0.22
N PRO A 184 18.18 -4.13 -1.13
CA PRO A 184 19.16 -3.65 -2.09
C PRO A 184 19.53 -2.18 -1.89
N HIS A 185 18.57 -1.29 -1.61
CA HIS A 185 18.84 0.12 -1.37
C HIS A 185 19.66 0.34 -0.09
N GLY A 186 19.31 -0.37 0.98
CA GLY A 186 20.08 -0.32 2.23
C GLY A 186 21.49 -0.88 2.08
N ASP A 187 21.66 -1.92 1.26
CA ASP A 187 22.97 -2.51 0.94
C ASP A 187 23.80 -1.60 0.05
N ILE A 188 23.17 -0.96 -0.95
CA ILE A 188 23.81 0.05 -1.78
C ILE A 188 24.25 1.24 -0.92
N TYR A 189 23.38 1.74 -0.04
CA TYR A 189 23.71 2.87 0.83
C TYR A 189 24.83 2.55 1.81
N ARG A 190 24.85 1.35 2.39
CA ARG A 190 25.93 0.90 3.30
C ARG A 190 27.25 0.70 2.58
N LYS A 191 27.23 0.16 1.36
CA LYS A 191 28.46 -0.13 0.60
C LYS A 191 29.02 1.10 -0.10
N PHE A 192 28.18 2.03 -0.52
CA PHE A 192 28.54 3.13 -1.40
C PHE A 192 28.25 4.53 -0.87
N GLY A 193 27.51 4.67 0.24
CA GLY A 193 27.14 5.97 0.82
C GLY A 193 28.31 6.84 1.27
N ALA A 194 29.52 6.26 1.44
CA ALA A 194 30.76 6.97 1.74
C ALA A 194 31.66 7.19 0.50
N LEU A 195 31.27 6.66 -0.66
CA LEU A 195 32.07 6.79 -1.88
C LEU A 195 31.58 8.02 -2.67
N HIS A 196 32.42 9.06 -2.69
CA HIS A 196 32.36 10.13 -3.68
C HIS A 196 32.95 9.62 -4.99
N GLY A 197 32.35 8.58 -5.55
CA GLY A 197 32.91 7.88 -6.71
C GLY A 197 32.08 8.09 -7.97
N ASP A 198 32.73 7.89 -9.09
CA ASP A 198 32.20 7.95 -10.42
C ASP A 198 30.93 7.09 -10.54
N TYR A 199 29.83 7.68 -10.93
CA TYR A 199 28.52 7.04 -11.08
C TYR A 199 28.57 5.76 -11.94
N PHE A 200 29.49 5.69 -12.85
CA PHE A 200 29.70 4.56 -13.75
C PHE A 200 30.22 3.30 -13.01
N GLN A 201 31.16 3.47 -12.09
CA GLN A 201 31.68 2.38 -11.25
C GLN A 201 30.60 1.84 -10.31
N VAL A 202 29.77 2.70 -9.75
CA VAL A 202 28.63 2.33 -8.90
C VAL A 202 27.61 1.53 -9.69
N PHE A 203 27.30 1.95 -10.92
CA PHE A 203 26.36 1.28 -11.80
C PHE A 203 26.81 -0.15 -12.18
N ILE A 204 28.08 -0.32 -12.57
CA ILE A 204 28.65 -1.64 -12.91
C ILE A 204 28.63 -2.57 -11.69
N THR A 205 28.97 -2.07 -10.52
CA THR A 205 29.00 -2.89 -9.29
C THR A 205 27.60 -3.31 -8.87
N ILE A 206 26.61 -2.45 -9.06
CA ILE A 206 25.18 -2.77 -8.83
C ILE A 206 24.72 -3.86 -9.80
N GLN A 207 25.00 -3.75 -11.08
CA GLN A 207 24.65 -4.78 -12.07
C GLN A 207 25.27 -6.14 -11.72
N ASN A 208 26.54 -6.17 -11.35
CA ASN A 208 27.25 -7.41 -10.99
C ASN A 208 26.75 -8.02 -9.67
N SER A 209 26.18 -7.22 -8.75
CA SER A 209 25.62 -7.71 -7.48
C SER A 209 24.16 -8.15 -7.57
N LEU A 210 23.43 -7.72 -8.60
CA LEU A 210 22.02 -8.06 -8.82
C LEU A 210 21.81 -9.24 -9.78
N LEU A 211 22.85 -9.68 -10.49
CA LEU A 211 22.78 -10.88 -11.34
C LEU A 211 22.99 -12.13 -10.48
N PRO A 212 22.01 -13.04 -10.40
CA PRO A 212 22.29 -14.38 -9.87
C PRO A 212 23.31 -15.07 -10.77
N CYS A 213 24.25 -15.81 -10.18
CA CYS A 213 25.37 -16.53 -10.81
C CYS A 213 24.99 -17.61 -11.84
N SER A 214 23.98 -17.44 -12.67
CA SER A 214 23.50 -18.47 -13.60
C SER A 214 23.15 -17.99 -15.03
N TRP A 215 23.63 -16.82 -15.45
CA TRP A 215 23.56 -16.44 -16.87
C TRP A 215 24.92 -16.53 -17.53
N THR A 216 25.38 -17.78 -17.73
CA THR A 216 26.43 -18.06 -18.73
C THR A 216 25.80 -17.91 -20.11
N THR A 217 26.12 -16.83 -20.78
CA THR A 217 25.83 -16.66 -22.20
C THR A 217 26.51 -17.78 -23.03
N PRO A 218 25.79 -18.43 -23.94
CA PRO A 218 26.43 -19.34 -24.86
C PRO A 218 27.38 -18.56 -25.78
N HIS A 219 28.64 -18.94 -25.81
CA HIS A 219 29.60 -18.46 -26.79
C HIS A 219 29.08 -18.73 -28.22
N HIS A 220 28.71 -17.71 -28.93
CA HIS A 220 28.67 -17.76 -30.39
C HIS A 220 30.10 -17.86 -30.92
N LYS A 221 30.50 -19.07 -31.26
CA LYS A 221 31.65 -19.30 -32.16
C LYS A 221 31.26 -18.72 -33.52
N LEU A 222 31.84 -17.57 -33.84
CA LEU A 222 31.97 -17.15 -35.25
C LEU A 222 33.06 -17.99 -35.86
N LEU A 223 32.70 -18.86 -36.75
CA LEU A 223 33.60 -19.56 -37.70
C LEU A 223 34.03 -18.57 -38.77
N ASN A 224 35.29 -18.69 -39.12
CA ASN A 224 35.95 -18.12 -40.29
C ASN A 224 35.15 -18.35 -41.58
#